data_6deb3190db06029367547f71b9910e85
#
_entry.id   6deb3190db06029367547f71b9910e85
#
_cell.length_a   1.000
_cell.length_b   1.000
_cell.length_c   1.000
_cell.angle_alpha   90.00
_cell.angle_beta   90.00
_cell.angle_gamma   90.00
#
_symmetry.space_group_name_H-M   'P 1'
#
loop_
_entity.id
_entity.type
_entity.pdbx_description
1 polymer ?
#
loop_
_entity_poly.entity_id
_entity_poly.type
_entity_poly.pdbx_seq_one_letter_code
_entity_poly.pdbx_strand_id
1 'polypeptide(L)'
;VLRKMIRFTAFISFPLMFGMALVANELILITVTEKWAPCVPILQLLCVWGAFSPICELYKNIVISHGKSNIYLYANVIFGILQILLLIMMLPYGILWMVAAYVLAYLCWLLVWHCFASHLIGVRLYHVIRDILPYFLITLSVLSCAWWVSFFSGNIYIRFALKIIVSAILYIGIMWGVKSVIFKECIGFLWKR
;
A
#
# COMPACT_ATOMS: atom_id res chain seq x y z
N VAL A 1 17.48 -9.59 -8.00
CA VAL A 1 17.15 -8.16 -8.14
C VAL A 1 15.69 -7.89 -7.73
N LEU A 2 14.67 -8.59 -8.31
CA LEU A 2 13.24 -8.35 -8.06
C LEU A 2 12.85 -8.39 -6.57
N ARG A 3 13.24 -9.44 -5.84
CA ARG A 3 12.91 -9.59 -4.40
C ARG A 3 13.44 -8.42 -3.56
N LYS A 4 14.61 -7.88 -3.91
CA LYS A 4 15.19 -6.69 -3.27
C LYS A 4 14.34 -5.46 -3.57
N MET A 5 13.91 -5.29 -4.81
CA MET A 5 13.02 -4.19 -5.22
C MET A 5 11.66 -4.27 -4.52
N ILE A 6 11.04 -5.46 -4.45
CA ILE A 6 9.77 -5.66 -3.74
C ILE A 6 9.89 -5.29 -2.25
N ARG A 7 10.96 -5.72 -1.57
CA ARG A 7 11.20 -5.36 -0.15
C ARG A 7 11.37 -3.85 0.03
N PHE A 8 12.14 -3.21 -0.85
CA PHE A 8 12.36 -1.76 -0.82
C PHE A 8 11.06 -0.99 -1.03
N THR A 9 10.26 -1.42 -2.01
CA THR A 9 8.95 -0.84 -2.29
C THR A 9 7.98 -1.01 -1.13
N ALA A 10 7.89 -2.22 -0.57
CA ALA A 10 7.04 -2.49 0.60
C ALA A 10 7.48 -1.68 1.83
N PHE A 11 8.80 -1.53 2.05
CA PHE A 11 9.37 -0.74 3.13
C PHE A 11 8.91 0.72 3.11
N ILE A 12 8.76 1.33 1.93
CA ILE A 12 8.34 2.73 1.78
C ILE A 12 6.82 2.84 1.66
N SER A 13 6.21 2.00 0.81
CA SER A 13 4.80 2.12 0.43
C SER A 13 3.86 1.83 1.61
N PHE A 14 4.15 0.81 2.41
CA PHE A 14 3.26 0.42 3.51
C PHE A 14 3.14 1.49 4.61
N PRO A 15 4.23 1.99 5.21
CA PRO A 15 4.10 2.98 6.27
C PRO A 15 3.49 4.29 5.76
N LEU A 16 3.78 4.67 4.51
CA LEU A 16 3.26 5.89 3.92
C LEU A 16 1.75 5.78 3.67
N MET A 17 1.29 4.73 3.00
CA MET A 17 -0.12 4.56 2.64
C MET A 17 -0.99 4.20 3.84
N PHE A 18 -0.56 3.25 4.68
CA PHE A 18 -1.32 2.91 5.88
C PHE A 18 -1.23 4.01 6.95
N GLY A 19 -0.12 4.77 7.00
CA GLY A 19 -0.03 5.98 7.80
C GLY A 19 -1.05 7.03 7.39
N MET A 20 -1.23 7.24 6.07
CA MET A 20 -2.28 8.12 5.54
C MET A 20 -3.68 7.59 5.88
N ALA A 21 -3.91 6.28 5.80
CA ALA A 21 -5.18 5.68 6.20
C ALA A 21 -5.50 5.89 7.70
N LEU A 22 -4.46 5.88 8.56
CA LEU A 22 -4.61 6.14 9.99
C LEU A 22 -5.04 7.58 10.30
N VAL A 23 -4.51 8.55 9.56
CA VAL A 23 -4.81 9.97 9.76
C VAL A 23 -5.95 10.47 8.86
N ALA A 24 -6.56 9.61 8.05
CA ALA A 24 -7.58 9.97 7.06
C ALA A 24 -8.76 10.75 7.66
N ASN A 25 -9.21 10.38 8.85
CA ASN A 25 -10.31 11.05 9.54
C ASN A 25 -9.94 12.49 9.91
N GLU A 26 -8.82 12.67 10.60
CA GLU A 26 -8.34 14.00 11.01
C GLU A 26 -7.98 14.84 9.79
N LEU A 27 -7.36 14.22 8.77
CA LEU A 27 -6.99 14.90 7.53
C LEU A 27 -8.23 15.51 6.85
N ILE A 28 -9.30 14.74 6.67
CA ILE A 28 -10.53 15.21 6.01
C ILE A 28 -11.22 16.28 6.86
N LEU A 29 -11.33 16.09 8.18
CA LEU A 29 -11.98 17.07 9.06
C LEU A 29 -11.22 18.39 9.10
N ILE A 30 -9.90 18.39 9.06
CA ILE A 30 -9.07 19.60 9.11
C ILE A 30 -9.06 20.33 7.75
N THR A 31 -8.99 19.58 6.64
CA THR A 31 -8.80 20.18 5.30
C THR A 31 -10.11 20.55 4.61
N VAL A 32 -11.16 19.73 4.75
CA VAL A 32 -12.37 19.85 3.92
C VAL A 32 -13.64 20.11 4.73
N THR A 33 -13.68 19.82 6.01
CA THR A 33 -14.82 19.96 6.93
C THR A 33 -15.60 18.66 7.19
N GLU A 34 -16.42 18.66 8.25
CA GLU A 34 -17.24 17.52 8.70
C GLU A 34 -18.22 17.01 7.63
N LYS A 35 -18.66 17.85 6.70
CA LYS A 35 -19.56 17.48 5.60
C LYS A 35 -19.01 16.33 4.75
N TRP A 36 -17.69 16.18 4.70
CA TRP A 36 -16.99 15.17 3.91
C TRP A 36 -16.56 13.94 4.72
N ALA A 37 -16.98 13.82 5.96
CA ALA A 37 -16.70 12.64 6.79
C ALA A 37 -17.06 11.29 6.14
N PRO A 38 -18.12 11.15 5.31
CA PRO A 38 -18.41 9.92 4.58
C PRO A 38 -17.31 9.50 3.58
N CYS A 39 -16.39 10.40 3.20
CA CYS A 39 -15.27 10.09 2.32
C CYS A 39 -14.09 9.40 3.03
N VAL A 40 -14.06 9.41 4.37
CA VAL A 40 -12.99 8.78 5.16
C VAL A 40 -12.80 7.30 4.81
N PRO A 41 -13.83 6.44 4.84
CA PRO A 41 -13.65 5.02 4.51
C PRO A 41 -13.24 4.80 3.04
N ILE A 42 -13.65 5.70 2.14
CA ILE A 42 -13.22 5.64 0.72
C ILE A 42 -11.72 5.91 0.63
N LEU A 43 -11.22 6.94 1.32
CA LEU A 43 -9.80 7.25 1.36
C LEU A 43 -8.98 6.10 1.97
N GLN A 44 -9.48 5.49 3.04
CA GLN A 44 -8.82 4.33 3.67
C GLN A 44 -8.72 3.14 2.71
N LEU A 45 -9.77 2.82 1.96
CA LEU A 45 -9.75 1.77 0.94
C LEU A 45 -8.75 2.09 -0.19
N LEU A 46 -8.70 3.34 -0.65
CA LEU A 46 -7.73 3.77 -1.66
C LEU A 46 -6.29 3.70 -1.14
N CYS A 47 -6.05 3.92 0.14
CA CYS A 47 -4.73 3.72 0.74
C CYS A 47 -4.31 2.24 0.72
N VAL A 48 -5.24 1.29 0.90
CA VAL A 48 -4.95 -0.14 0.72
C VAL A 48 -4.51 -0.42 -0.72
N TRP A 49 -5.26 0.08 -1.71
CA TRP A 49 -4.87 -0.03 -3.11
C TRP A 49 -3.49 0.59 -3.37
N GLY A 50 -3.24 1.80 -2.87
CA GLY A 50 -1.98 2.52 -3.03
C GLY A 50 -0.78 1.80 -2.40
N ALA A 51 -0.98 1.06 -1.31
CA ALA A 51 0.07 0.28 -0.67
C ALA A 51 0.60 -0.86 -1.56
N PHE A 52 -0.28 -1.51 -2.33
CA PHE A 52 0.07 -2.63 -3.20
C PHE A 52 0.34 -2.23 -4.66
N SER A 53 -0.10 -1.06 -5.09
CA SER A 53 0.05 -0.57 -6.46
C SER A 53 1.51 -0.57 -6.95
N PRO A 54 2.51 -0.07 -6.20
CA PRO A 54 3.89 -0.08 -6.67
C PRO A 54 4.49 -1.48 -6.85
N ILE A 55 4.00 -2.46 -6.07
CA ILE A 55 4.41 -3.87 -6.22
C ILE A 55 3.87 -4.44 -7.53
N CYS A 56 2.62 -4.09 -7.88
CA CYS A 56 2.03 -4.48 -9.15
C CYS A 56 2.80 -3.90 -10.34
N GLU A 57 3.22 -2.63 -10.27
CA GLU A 57 4.04 -2.00 -11.30
C GLU A 57 5.40 -2.68 -11.49
N LEU A 58 6.02 -3.17 -10.42
CA LEU A 58 7.25 -3.97 -10.55
C LEU A 58 7.03 -5.25 -11.38
N TYR A 59 5.92 -5.96 -11.18
CA TYR A 59 5.60 -7.15 -11.98
C TYR A 59 5.32 -6.81 -13.45
N LYS A 60 4.57 -5.72 -13.71
CA LYS A 60 4.31 -5.25 -15.07
C LYS A 60 5.61 -4.91 -15.80
N ASN A 61 6.52 -4.19 -15.15
CA ASN A 61 7.81 -3.83 -15.72
C ASN A 61 8.67 -5.05 -16.07
N ILE A 62 8.59 -6.13 -15.28
CA ILE A 62 9.27 -7.39 -15.59
C ILE A 62 8.72 -8.01 -16.87
N VAL A 63 7.40 -8.09 -17.01
CA VAL A 63 6.76 -8.66 -18.21
C VAL A 63 7.16 -7.88 -19.45
N ILE A 64 7.18 -6.54 -19.36
CA ILE A 64 7.60 -5.66 -20.44
C ILE A 64 9.09 -5.84 -20.78
N SER A 65 9.96 -5.90 -19.77
CA SER A 65 11.42 -6.05 -19.97
C SER A 65 11.83 -7.38 -20.63
N HIS A 66 10.98 -8.42 -20.51
CA HIS A 66 11.16 -9.69 -21.21
C HIS A 66 10.57 -9.70 -22.64
N GLY A 67 10.23 -8.54 -23.19
CA GLY A 67 9.69 -8.40 -24.54
C GLY A 67 8.25 -8.89 -24.73
N LYS A 68 7.53 -9.19 -23.63
CA LYS A 68 6.15 -9.68 -23.69
C LYS A 68 5.11 -8.57 -23.54
N SER A 69 5.30 -7.46 -24.27
CA SER A 69 4.41 -6.30 -24.28
C SER A 69 2.96 -6.65 -24.68
N ASN A 70 2.78 -7.69 -25.49
CA ASN A 70 1.44 -8.18 -25.86
C ASN A 70 0.66 -8.69 -24.65
N ILE A 71 1.33 -9.43 -23.73
CA ILE A 71 0.70 -9.92 -22.48
C ILE A 71 0.29 -8.73 -21.62
N TYR A 72 1.15 -7.70 -21.53
CA TYR A 72 0.84 -6.48 -20.81
C TYR A 72 -0.39 -5.77 -21.39
N LEU A 73 -0.48 -5.64 -22.72
CA LEU A 73 -1.61 -4.99 -23.38
C LEU A 73 -2.91 -5.76 -23.12
N TYR A 74 -2.94 -7.06 -23.43
CA TYR A 74 -4.14 -7.88 -23.24
C TYR A 74 -4.61 -7.94 -21.79
N ALA A 75 -3.67 -8.11 -20.84
CA ALA A 75 -4.00 -8.15 -19.42
C ALA A 75 -4.61 -6.81 -18.93
N ASN A 76 -4.08 -5.67 -19.38
CA ASN A 76 -4.66 -4.37 -19.01
C ASN A 76 -6.03 -4.14 -19.64
N VAL A 77 -6.23 -4.53 -20.91
CA VAL A 77 -7.55 -4.41 -21.57
C VAL A 77 -8.59 -5.28 -20.88
N ILE A 78 -8.26 -6.55 -20.60
CA ILE A 78 -9.16 -7.48 -19.90
C ILE A 78 -9.51 -6.94 -18.51
N PHE A 79 -8.50 -6.43 -17.76
CA PHE A 79 -8.73 -5.85 -16.45
C PHE A 79 -9.60 -4.59 -16.52
N GLY A 80 -9.40 -3.72 -17.52
CA GLY A 80 -10.23 -2.54 -17.73
C GLY A 80 -11.68 -2.89 -18.00
N ILE A 81 -11.95 -3.89 -18.85
CA ILE A 81 -13.31 -4.37 -19.13
C ILE A 81 -13.93 -4.96 -17.86
N LEU A 82 -13.18 -5.80 -17.13
CA LEU A 82 -13.63 -6.39 -15.87
C LEU A 82 -13.99 -5.32 -14.83
N GLN A 83 -13.17 -4.27 -14.71
CA GLN A 83 -13.44 -3.15 -13.80
C GLN A 83 -14.72 -2.39 -14.17
N ILE A 84 -14.94 -2.09 -15.46
CA ILE A 84 -16.16 -1.41 -15.92
C ILE A 84 -17.39 -2.24 -15.59
N LEU A 85 -17.38 -3.54 -15.90
CA LEU A 85 -18.49 -4.44 -15.59
C LEU A 85 -18.77 -4.50 -14.08
N LEU A 86 -17.71 -4.60 -13.25
CA LEU A 86 -17.82 -4.66 -11.82
C LEU A 86 -18.39 -3.35 -11.24
N LEU A 87 -17.97 -2.19 -11.75
CA LEU A 87 -18.49 -0.90 -11.33
C LEU A 87 -19.98 -0.74 -11.68
N ILE A 88 -20.39 -1.18 -12.87
CA ILE A 88 -21.81 -1.18 -13.28
C ILE A 88 -22.63 -2.07 -12.34
N MET A 89 -22.16 -3.27 -12.01
CA MET A 89 -22.85 -4.18 -11.09
C MET A 89 -22.97 -3.61 -9.65
N MET A 90 -21.97 -2.85 -9.20
CA MET A 90 -21.95 -2.27 -7.85
C MET A 90 -22.64 -0.90 -7.75
N LEU A 91 -23.09 -0.33 -8.87
CA LEU A 91 -23.76 0.98 -8.93
C LEU A 91 -24.96 1.10 -7.97
N PRO A 92 -25.87 0.12 -7.84
CA PRO A 92 -27.03 0.20 -6.94
C PRO A 92 -26.63 0.17 -5.44
N TYR A 93 -25.44 -0.30 -5.09
CA TYR A 93 -25.00 -0.42 -3.69
C TYR A 93 -24.29 0.84 -3.15
N GLY A 94 -24.02 1.81 -4.02
CA GLY A 94 -23.39 3.07 -3.64
C GLY A 94 -21.86 3.09 -3.77
N ILE A 95 -21.30 4.30 -3.69
CA ILE A 95 -19.90 4.59 -4.03
C ILE A 95 -18.89 3.83 -3.15
N LEU A 96 -19.19 3.62 -1.88
CA LEU A 96 -18.30 2.89 -0.97
C LEU A 96 -18.08 1.44 -1.42
N TRP A 97 -19.16 0.76 -1.81
CA TRP A 97 -19.09 -0.62 -2.30
C TRP A 97 -18.44 -0.71 -3.67
N MET A 98 -18.64 0.30 -4.54
CA MET A 98 -17.93 0.39 -5.81
C MET A 98 -16.41 0.46 -5.62
N VAL A 99 -15.95 1.32 -4.70
CA VAL A 99 -14.52 1.45 -4.39
C VAL A 99 -13.97 0.20 -3.70
N ALA A 100 -14.72 -0.39 -2.77
CA ALA A 100 -14.31 -1.64 -2.12
C ALA A 100 -14.14 -2.78 -3.13
N ALA A 101 -15.10 -2.95 -4.05
CA ALA A 101 -15.03 -3.95 -5.11
C ALA A 101 -13.87 -3.70 -6.07
N TYR A 102 -13.60 -2.43 -6.43
CA TYR A 102 -12.45 -2.04 -7.23
C TYR A 102 -11.13 -2.43 -6.58
N VAL A 103 -10.95 -2.11 -5.29
CA VAL A 103 -9.73 -2.43 -4.53
C VAL A 103 -9.55 -3.94 -4.42
N LEU A 104 -10.61 -4.67 -4.12
CA LEU A 104 -10.58 -6.14 -4.04
C LEU A 104 -10.20 -6.77 -5.39
N ALA A 105 -10.82 -6.34 -6.48
CA ALA A 105 -10.50 -6.81 -7.82
C ALA A 105 -9.03 -6.53 -8.17
N TYR A 106 -8.52 -5.36 -7.80
CA TYR A 106 -7.11 -5.02 -8.01
C TYR A 106 -6.15 -5.93 -7.24
N LEU A 107 -6.45 -6.24 -5.97
CA LEU A 107 -5.64 -7.16 -5.16
C LEU A 107 -5.67 -8.59 -5.74
N CYS A 108 -6.82 -9.05 -6.23
CA CYS A 108 -6.91 -10.32 -6.95
C CYS A 108 -6.09 -10.28 -8.25
N TRP A 109 -6.14 -9.17 -8.97
CA TRP A 109 -5.39 -9.00 -10.22
C TRP A 109 -3.87 -8.93 -10.00
N LEU A 110 -3.42 -8.45 -8.83
CA LEU A 110 -2.02 -8.53 -8.42
C LEU A 110 -1.50 -9.98 -8.42
N LEU A 111 -2.33 -10.96 -8.01
CA LEU A 111 -1.96 -12.37 -8.06
C LEU A 111 -1.80 -12.86 -9.51
N VAL A 112 -2.62 -12.38 -10.43
CA VAL A 112 -2.49 -12.68 -11.87
C VAL A 112 -1.15 -12.17 -12.40
N TRP A 113 -0.78 -10.92 -12.08
CA TRP A 113 0.52 -10.37 -12.45
C TRP A 113 1.68 -11.13 -11.82
N HIS A 114 1.52 -11.55 -10.57
CA HIS A 114 2.51 -12.44 -9.93
C HIS A 114 2.68 -13.75 -10.69
N CYS A 115 1.59 -14.40 -11.12
CA CYS A 115 1.64 -15.63 -11.91
C CYS A 115 2.42 -15.45 -13.22
N PHE A 116 2.16 -14.37 -13.97
CA PHE A 116 2.92 -14.06 -15.18
C PHE A 116 4.41 -13.84 -14.89
N ALA A 117 4.73 -13.03 -13.89
CA ALA A 117 6.12 -12.76 -13.50
C ALA A 117 6.82 -14.02 -12.96
N SER A 118 6.12 -14.85 -12.18
CA SER A 118 6.67 -16.09 -11.64
C SER A 118 7.01 -17.11 -12.72
N HIS A 119 6.19 -17.20 -13.77
CA HIS A 119 6.47 -18.07 -14.92
C HIS A 119 7.71 -17.62 -15.70
N LEU A 120 8.02 -16.31 -15.71
CA LEU A 120 9.18 -15.76 -16.40
C LEU A 120 10.49 -15.88 -15.60
N ILE A 121 10.41 -15.71 -14.28
CA ILE A 121 11.60 -15.56 -13.40
C ILE A 121 11.75 -16.73 -12.41
N GLY A 122 10.73 -17.59 -12.26
CA GLY A 122 10.75 -18.72 -11.34
C GLY A 122 10.59 -18.33 -9.84
N VAL A 123 10.10 -17.13 -9.54
CA VAL A 123 9.93 -16.65 -8.15
C VAL A 123 8.61 -17.16 -7.58
N ARG A 124 8.66 -18.02 -6.57
CA ARG A 124 7.47 -18.57 -5.91
C ARG A 124 6.78 -17.51 -5.04
N LEU A 125 5.44 -17.50 -5.04
CA LEU A 125 4.60 -16.60 -4.24
C LEU A 125 4.97 -16.61 -2.75
N TYR A 126 5.25 -17.78 -2.20
CA TYR A 126 5.67 -17.94 -0.81
C TYR A 126 6.86 -17.06 -0.42
N HIS A 127 7.87 -16.95 -1.30
CA HIS A 127 9.04 -16.11 -1.02
C HIS A 127 8.69 -14.62 -1.03
N VAL A 128 7.78 -14.21 -1.91
CA VAL A 128 7.33 -12.82 -1.98
C VAL A 128 6.51 -12.46 -0.75
N ILE A 129 5.57 -13.31 -0.35
CA ILE A 129 4.79 -13.09 0.88
C ILE A 129 5.72 -13.01 2.10
N ARG A 130 6.67 -13.93 2.23
CA ARG A 130 7.66 -13.92 3.31
C ARG A 130 8.53 -12.66 3.32
N ASP A 131 8.79 -12.07 2.15
CA ASP A 131 9.57 -10.83 2.01
C ASP A 131 8.75 -9.59 2.37
N ILE A 132 7.43 -9.58 2.12
CA ILE A 132 6.52 -8.46 2.37
C ILE A 132 5.97 -8.48 3.80
N LEU A 133 5.65 -9.67 4.32
CA LEU A 133 4.97 -9.88 5.60
C LEU A 133 5.61 -9.13 6.78
N PRO A 134 6.95 -9.15 6.99
CA PRO A 134 7.56 -8.45 8.11
C PRO A 134 7.32 -6.93 8.05
N TYR A 135 7.40 -6.31 6.88
CA TYR A 135 7.15 -4.88 6.72
C TYR A 135 5.68 -4.53 6.97
N PHE A 136 4.78 -5.38 6.52
CA PHE A 136 3.34 -5.25 6.77
C PHE A 136 3.01 -5.35 8.27
N LEU A 137 3.53 -6.37 8.96
CA LEU A 137 3.30 -6.59 10.39
C LEU A 137 3.90 -5.46 11.25
N ILE A 138 5.13 -5.01 10.93
CA ILE A 138 5.76 -3.88 11.62
C ILE A 138 4.91 -2.62 11.42
N THR A 139 4.48 -2.34 10.20
CA THR A 139 3.63 -1.18 9.92
C THR A 139 2.33 -1.26 10.73
N LEU A 140 1.66 -2.42 10.73
CA LEU A 140 0.41 -2.60 11.45
C LEU A 140 0.58 -2.39 12.96
N SER A 141 1.64 -2.94 13.57
CA SER A 141 1.93 -2.77 14.99
C SER A 141 2.22 -1.32 15.36
N VAL A 142 3.01 -0.61 14.53
CA VAL A 142 3.32 0.82 14.72
C VAL A 142 2.05 1.66 14.67
N LEU A 143 1.19 1.41 13.67
CA LEU A 143 -0.05 2.16 13.51
C LEU A 143 -1.05 1.88 14.64
N SER A 144 -1.11 0.64 15.14
CA SER A 144 -1.93 0.30 16.31
C SER A 144 -1.47 1.07 17.56
N CYS A 145 -0.15 1.16 17.79
CA CYS A 145 0.41 1.94 18.88
C CYS A 145 0.10 3.44 18.73
N ALA A 146 0.29 3.99 17.53
CA ALA A 146 0.01 5.40 17.25
C ALA A 146 -1.48 5.74 17.42
N TRP A 147 -2.37 4.84 17.01
CA TRP A 147 -3.82 4.97 17.22
C TRP A 147 -4.15 5.00 18.71
N TRP A 148 -3.58 4.07 19.49
CA TRP A 148 -3.81 4.00 20.94
C TRP A 148 -3.35 5.27 21.65
N VAL A 149 -2.13 5.74 21.39
CA VAL A 149 -1.58 6.96 21.99
C VAL A 149 -2.44 8.18 21.65
N SER A 150 -2.94 8.26 20.41
CA SER A 150 -3.75 9.38 19.96
C SER A 150 -5.14 9.45 20.62
N PHE A 151 -5.63 8.32 21.19
CA PHE A 151 -6.93 8.27 21.85
C PHE A 151 -7.02 9.14 23.11
N PHE A 152 -5.87 9.36 23.78
CA PHE A 152 -5.81 10.20 24.98
C PHE A 152 -5.87 11.70 24.71
N SER A 153 -5.81 12.14 23.45
CA SER A 153 -5.87 13.56 23.09
C SER A 153 -7.29 13.96 22.66
N GLY A 154 -7.86 15.00 23.31
CA GLY A 154 -9.16 15.56 22.94
C GLY A 154 -9.14 16.51 21.75
N ASN A 155 -7.97 17.09 21.41
CA ASN A 155 -7.84 18.07 20.33
C ASN A 155 -7.47 17.38 19.00
N ILE A 156 -8.23 17.69 17.93
CA ILE A 156 -8.05 17.06 16.61
C ILE A 156 -6.67 17.33 15.99
N TYR A 157 -6.15 18.56 16.16
CA TYR A 157 -4.84 18.96 15.63
C TYR A 157 -3.71 18.23 16.35
N ILE A 158 -3.82 18.09 17.67
CA ILE A 158 -2.83 17.36 18.49
C ILE A 158 -2.90 15.88 18.14
N ARG A 159 -4.09 15.31 17.97
CA ARG A 159 -4.31 13.92 17.56
C ARG A 159 -3.67 13.64 16.21
N PHE A 160 -3.88 14.52 15.22
CA PHE A 160 -3.25 14.42 13.89
C PHE A 160 -1.72 14.43 13.97
N ALA A 161 -1.16 15.42 14.68
CA ALA A 161 0.29 15.52 14.86
C ALA A 161 0.89 14.31 15.60
N LEU A 162 0.24 13.86 16.69
CA LEU A 162 0.68 12.69 17.46
C LEU A 162 0.70 11.43 16.60
N LYS A 163 -0.34 11.16 15.81
CA LYS A 163 -0.38 10.00 14.91
C LYS A 163 0.80 9.99 13.95
N ILE A 164 1.12 11.13 13.33
CA ILE A 164 2.23 11.22 12.38
C ILE A 164 3.58 11.06 13.07
N ILE A 165 3.81 11.83 14.15
CA ILE A 165 5.10 11.85 14.84
C ILE A 165 5.41 10.48 15.48
N VAL A 166 4.43 9.93 16.22
CA VAL A 166 4.60 8.64 16.90
C VAL A 166 4.80 7.52 15.88
N SER A 167 4.01 7.47 14.79
CA SER A 167 4.18 6.45 13.76
C SER A 167 5.53 6.55 13.07
N ALA A 168 6.00 7.76 12.75
CA ALA A 168 7.31 7.96 12.13
C ALA A 168 8.46 7.53 13.03
N ILE A 169 8.47 7.98 14.30
CA ILE A 169 9.51 7.64 15.27
C ILE A 169 9.55 6.14 15.54
N LEU A 170 8.41 5.52 15.81
CA LEU A 170 8.32 4.09 16.08
C LEU A 170 8.74 3.26 14.85
N TYR A 171 8.31 3.63 13.65
CA TYR A 171 8.69 2.91 12.43
C TYR A 171 10.20 2.96 12.20
N ILE A 172 10.80 4.15 12.28
CA ILE A 172 12.25 4.32 12.12
C ILE A 172 13.01 3.58 13.24
N GLY A 173 12.56 3.68 14.48
CA GLY A 173 13.18 3.02 15.63
C GLY A 173 13.16 1.49 15.51
N ILE A 174 12.03 0.89 15.14
CA ILE A 174 11.91 -0.57 14.94
C ILE A 174 12.78 -1.01 13.77
N MET A 175 12.79 -0.28 12.65
CA MET A 175 13.58 -0.63 11.48
C MET A 175 15.09 -0.52 11.77
N TRP A 176 15.49 0.41 12.62
CA TRP A 176 16.87 0.48 13.09
C TRP A 176 17.23 -0.72 13.99
N GLY A 177 16.34 -1.09 14.93
CA GLY A 177 16.53 -2.23 15.84
C GLY A 177 16.58 -3.58 15.12
N VAL A 178 15.72 -3.80 14.12
CA VAL A 178 15.69 -5.03 13.31
C VAL A 178 16.91 -5.15 12.38
N LYS A 179 17.79 -4.12 12.31
CA LYS A 179 18.96 -4.07 11.43
C LYS A 179 18.62 -4.48 9.97
N SER A 180 17.47 -4.05 9.49
CA SER A 180 17.00 -4.37 8.13
C SER A 180 18.10 -4.05 7.12
N VAL A 181 18.47 -5.04 6.31
CA VAL A 181 19.50 -4.89 5.26
C VAL A 181 19.19 -3.71 4.35
N ILE A 182 17.88 -3.50 4.08
CA ILE A 182 17.39 -2.40 3.23
C ILE A 182 17.61 -1.04 3.92
N PHE A 183 17.35 -0.94 5.22
CA PHE A 183 17.55 0.30 5.97
C PHE A 183 19.02 0.73 6.00
N LYS A 184 19.95 -0.24 6.18
CA LYS A 184 21.39 0.03 6.10
C LYS A 184 21.83 0.47 4.69
N GLU A 185 21.27 -0.14 3.65
CA GLU A 185 21.56 0.26 2.27
C GLU A 185 21.01 1.65 1.96
N CYS A 186 19.82 2.01 2.44
CA CYS A 186 19.25 3.37 2.28
C CYS A 186 20.11 4.42 2.98
N ILE A 187 20.51 4.19 4.23
CA ILE A 187 21.39 5.11 4.96
C ILE A 187 22.76 5.20 4.28
N GLY A 188 23.33 4.08 3.85
CA GLY A 188 24.61 4.06 3.13
C GLY A 188 24.57 4.82 1.80
N PHE A 189 23.42 4.84 1.14
CA PHE A 189 23.23 5.62 -0.09
C PHE A 189 23.09 7.13 0.17
N LEU A 190 22.41 7.51 1.26
CA LEU A 190 22.28 8.91 1.69
C LEU A 190 23.61 9.48 2.26
N TRP A 191 24.43 8.64 2.88
CA TRP A 191 25.71 9.07 3.46
C TRP A 191 26.87 9.09 2.46
N LYS A 192 26.72 8.48 1.29
CA LYS A 192 27.74 8.46 0.22
C LYS A 192 27.65 9.68 -0.74
N ARG A 193 26.89 10.70 -0.39
CA ARG A 193 26.88 12.02 -1.01
C ARG A 193 27.61 13.00 -0.05
#